data_5cdf7b3f4f21f64e0ecd07ec8e0d031c
#
_entry.id   5cdf7b3f4f21f64e0ecd07ec8e0d031c
#
_cell.length_a   1.000
_cell.length_b   1.000
_cell.length_c   1.000
_cell.angle_alpha   90.00
_cell.angle_beta   90.00
_cell.angle_gamma   90.00
#
_symmetry.space_group_name_H-M   'P 1'
#
loop_
_entity.id
_entity.type
_entity.pdbx_description
1 polymer ?
#
loop_
_entity_poly.entity_id
_entity_poly.type
_entity_poly.pdbx_seq_one_letter_code
_entity_poly.pdbx_strand_id
1 'polypeptide(L)'
;MKFEKICAIIASACLMGALFTGCGGGDAPAKTDGGDKKEAKTEDSKPLTGGGSKIVYIITPSHSNPFFKTEADAASAKAKALGYEVKAVSHDDDATKQSELFDNAISDKAAAIICDNAGADATVAAVRKAREANIPTFLIDREINASGVAISQIVANNYQGAKGVAEAFVEAMGEKGTYAELLGKESDTNAGVRSGAFHEVIDQYPDMKMVAQQTANWEQTEANSKTETILQSNPDIKGIVCGNDTMAVGAAAAVKNAGLEGKIAIIGVDGSDEAAAAIKSGAMTGTALQQAALIAEMAVEQADMYLKDGKTGKDEKQLVDCVIITKDNVDKVKNFVYTP
;
A
#
# COMPACT_ATOMS: atom_id res chain seq x y z
N MET A 1 -17.27 40.66 8.02
CA MET A 1 -17.00 41.37 9.32
C MET A 1 -15.76 40.77 9.90
N LYS A 2 -14.72 41.60 10.12
CA LYS A 2 -13.43 41.22 10.70
C LYS A 2 -13.60 40.92 12.19
N PHE A 3 -12.95 39.89 12.71
CA PHE A 3 -12.57 39.84 14.12
C PHE A 3 -11.09 39.54 14.26
N GLU A 4 -10.44 40.42 15.00
CA GLU A 4 -9.00 40.48 15.19
C GLU A 4 -8.54 39.59 16.35
N LYS A 5 -7.25 39.34 16.28
CA LYS A 5 -6.33 38.69 17.20
C LYS A 5 -6.48 39.13 18.68
N ILE A 6 -6.27 38.18 19.60
CA ILE A 6 -5.73 38.47 20.94
C ILE A 6 -4.61 37.48 21.25
N CYS A 7 -3.38 38.00 21.30
CA CYS A 7 -2.23 37.37 21.94
C CYS A 7 -2.28 37.64 23.46
N ALA A 8 -2.01 36.63 24.29
CA ALA A 8 -1.64 36.85 25.68
C ALA A 8 -0.38 36.05 26.03
N ILE A 9 0.69 36.80 26.23
CA ILE A 9 1.98 36.36 26.79
C ILE A 9 1.83 36.42 28.32
N ILE A 10 2.19 35.35 29.04
CA ILE A 10 2.53 35.43 30.47
C ILE A 10 3.88 34.77 30.66
N ALA A 11 4.88 35.63 30.91
CA ALA A 11 6.15 35.26 31.50
C ALA A 11 6.06 35.47 33.01
N SER A 12 6.56 34.55 33.78
CA SER A 12 6.93 34.84 35.19
C SER A 12 8.07 33.93 35.63
N ALA A 13 9.18 34.63 35.90
CA ALA A 13 10.37 34.09 36.54
C ALA A 13 10.23 34.25 38.06
N CYS A 14 10.77 33.29 38.83
CA CYS A 14 11.25 33.56 40.19
C CYS A 14 12.40 32.61 40.54
N LEU A 15 13.50 33.24 40.91
CA LEU A 15 14.72 32.68 41.49
C LEU A 15 14.57 32.47 43.02
N MET A 16 15.50 31.67 43.52
CA MET A 16 16.16 31.59 44.85
C MET A 16 16.02 30.19 45.44
N GLY A 17 17.02 29.39 45.71
CA GLY A 17 18.30 29.66 46.34
C GLY A 17 18.32 29.12 47.78
N ALA A 18 18.95 27.94 48.06
CA ALA A 18 19.55 27.64 49.36
C ALA A 18 20.52 26.47 49.27
N LEU A 19 21.72 26.71 49.67
CA LEU A 19 22.82 25.75 49.93
C LEU A 19 22.60 24.98 51.17
N PHE A 20 22.87 23.66 51.16
CA PHE A 20 23.33 22.92 52.34
C PHE A 20 24.36 21.86 51.95
N THR A 21 25.52 21.95 52.57
CA THR A 21 26.66 21.04 52.52
C THR A 21 26.44 19.85 53.43
N GLY A 22 26.84 18.66 52.98
CA GLY A 22 26.94 17.43 53.78
C GLY A 22 27.72 16.35 53.03
N CYS A 23 28.94 16.05 53.54
CA CYS A 23 29.86 14.99 53.06
C CYS A 23 29.35 13.56 53.28
N GLY A 24 29.73 12.67 52.38
CA GLY A 24 29.99 11.27 52.73
C GLY A 24 29.61 10.23 51.70
N GLY A 25 30.60 9.55 51.09
CA GLY A 25 30.50 8.18 50.62
C GLY A 25 30.18 7.99 49.14
N GLY A 26 31.16 7.47 48.42
CA GLY A 26 31.15 7.25 46.96
C GLY A 26 30.17 6.19 46.49
N ASP A 27 29.67 6.49 45.32
CA ASP A 27 29.40 5.49 44.26
C ASP A 27 29.22 6.28 42.97
N ALA A 28 29.86 5.83 41.92
CA ALA A 28 29.91 6.53 40.61
C ALA A 28 28.54 6.47 39.92
N PRO A 29 28.06 7.57 39.32
CA PRO A 29 26.85 7.50 38.52
C PRO A 29 27.14 6.83 37.15
N ALA A 30 26.32 5.85 36.83
CA ALA A 30 26.28 5.22 35.52
C ALA A 30 26.02 6.28 34.45
N LYS A 31 26.92 6.33 33.46
CA LYS A 31 26.72 7.12 32.24
C LYS A 31 25.52 6.57 31.51
N THR A 32 24.47 7.34 31.36
CA THR A 32 23.42 7.11 30.37
C THR A 32 24.09 7.31 28.99
N ASP A 33 24.33 6.19 28.34
CA ASP A 33 24.81 6.11 26.97
C ASP A 33 23.69 6.64 26.07
N GLY A 34 23.90 7.81 25.48
CA GLY A 34 23.06 8.34 24.41
C GLY A 34 23.23 7.45 23.20
N GLY A 35 22.18 6.66 22.92
CA GLY A 35 22.16 5.77 21.76
C GLY A 35 22.35 6.58 20.48
N ASP A 36 23.57 6.62 19.98
CA ASP A 36 23.90 6.97 18.61
C ASP A 36 23.07 6.03 17.70
N LYS A 37 22.08 6.59 17.01
CA LYS A 37 21.55 5.96 15.80
C LYS A 37 22.72 5.83 14.82
N LYS A 38 23.35 4.67 14.80
CA LYS A 38 24.20 4.29 13.70
C LYS A 38 23.33 4.28 12.45
N GLU A 39 23.42 5.33 11.65
CA GLU A 39 23.12 5.24 10.22
C GLU A 39 23.91 4.02 9.71
N ALA A 40 23.19 3.04 9.21
CA ALA A 40 23.78 1.91 8.52
C ALA A 40 24.52 2.49 7.31
N LYS A 41 25.86 2.55 7.40
CA LYS A 41 26.71 2.79 6.23
C LYS A 41 26.31 1.72 5.23
N THR A 42 25.73 2.14 4.11
CA THR A 42 25.67 1.32 2.90
C THR A 42 27.10 0.92 2.59
N GLU A 43 27.42 -0.35 2.85
CA GLU A 43 28.63 -0.93 2.30
C GLU A 43 28.54 -0.75 0.78
N ASP A 44 29.59 -0.22 0.19
CA ASP A 44 29.78 -0.04 -1.25
C ASP A 44 29.89 -1.46 -1.88
N SER A 45 28.76 -2.19 -1.88
CA SER A 45 28.70 -3.54 -2.39
C SER A 45 28.70 -3.49 -3.92
N LYS A 46 29.63 -4.24 -4.52
CA LYS A 46 29.69 -4.42 -5.98
C LYS A 46 28.27 -4.66 -6.54
N PRO A 47 27.87 -3.99 -7.65
CA PRO A 47 26.57 -4.20 -8.25
C PRO A 47 26.30 -5.67 -8.55
N LEU A 48 25.05 -6.11 -8.32
CA LEU A 48 24.61 -7.46 -8.68
C LEU A 48 24.52 -7.56 -10.22
N THR A 49 24.95 -8.68 -10.78
CA THR A 49 25.03 -8.86 -12.23
C THR A 49 23.99 -9.81 -12.79
N GLY A 50 23.07 -10.27 -11.95
CA GLY A 50 22.14 -11.34 -12.26
C GLY A 50 22.78 -12.74 -12.20
N GLY A 51 21.97 -13.78 -12.25
CA GLY A 51 22.40 -15.18 -12.15
C GLY A 51 23.07 -15.75 -13.40
N GLY A 52 23.06 -15.02 -14.52
CA GLY A 52 23.71 -15.39 -15.78
C GLY A 52 22.77 -15.91 -16.87
N SER A 53 21.46 -16.08 -16.60
CA SER A 53 20.44 -16.34 -17.63
C SER A 53 19.81 -15.01 -18.14
N LYS A 54 18.92 -15.10 -19.12
CA LYS A 54 18.09 -13.98 -19.58
C LYS A 54 16.67 -14.04 -19.03
N ILE A 55 16.43 -14.85 -18.00
CA ILE A 55 15.11 -15.06 -17.44
C ILE A 55 14.82 -13.97 -16.39
N VAL A 56 13.72 -13.25 -16.56
CA VAL A 56 13.14 -12.40 -15.53
C VAL A 56 11.96 -13.14 -14.91
N TYR A 57 12.03 -13.34 -13.58
CA TYR A 57 10.91 -13.85 -12.82
C TYR A 57 9.98 -12.71 -12.44
N ILE A 58 8.69 -12.92 -12.65
CA ILE A 58 7.61 -12.02 -12.22
C ILE A 58 6.76 -12.82 -11.26
N ILE A 59 6.79 -12.44 -9.98
CA ILE A 59 6.18 -13.18 -8.88
C ILE A 59 5.13 -12.25 -8.25
N THR A 60 3.85 -12.61 -8.36
CA THR A 60 2.74 -11.78 -7.90
C THR A 60 1.73 -12.59 -7.09
N PRO A 61 0.77 -11.96 -6.40
CA PRO A 61 -0.39 -12.65 -5.84
C PRO A 61 -1.27 -13.34 -6.90
N SER A 62 -2.44 -13.81 -6.51
CA SER A 62 -3.33 -14.56 -7.41
C SER A 62 -3.83 -13.72 -8.59
N HIS A 63 -3.68 -14.23 -9.80
CA HIS A 63 -4.21 -13.62 -11.03
C HIS A 63 -5.74 -13.67 -11.14
N SER A 64 -6.44 -14.24 -10.16
CA SER A 64 -7.90 -14.11 -10.04
C SER A 64 -8.30 -12.68 -9.67
N ASN A 65 -7.42 -11.93 -9.02
CA ASN A 65 -7.57 -10.50 -8.83
C ASN A 65 -7.02 -9.75 -10.06
N PRO A 66 -7.83 -8.95 -10.75
CA PRO A 66 -7.43 -8.26 -11.99
C PRO A 66 -6.29 -7.26 -11.80
N PHE A 67 -6.09 -6.71 -10.59
CA PHE A 67 -4.99 -5.82 -10.28
C PHE A 67 -3.64 -6.55 -10.44
N PHE A 68 -3.44 -7.66 -9.75
CA PHE A 68 -2.20 -8.45 -9.82
C PHE A 68 -1.97 -9.08 -11.20
N LYS A 69 -3.07 -9.43 -11.89
CA LYS A 69 -2.98 -9.88 -13.28
C LYS A 69 -2.44 -8.77 -14.19
N THR A 70 -2.89 -7.53 -14.00
CA THR A 70 -2.42 -6.37 -14.78
C THR A 70 -0.93 -6.11 -14.54
N GLU A 71 -0.46 -6.20 -13.30
CA GLU A 71 0.97 -6.10 -13.00
C GLU A 71 1.80 -7.17 -13.69
N ALA A 72 1.38 -8.44 -13.56
CA ALA A 72 2.07 -9.56 -14.18
C ALA A 72 2.11 -9.45 -15.71
N ASP A 73 1.02 -9.05 -16.34
CA ASP A 73 0.92 -8.89 -17.79
C ASP A 73 1.79 -7.71 -18.29
N ALA A 74 1.73 -6.56 -17.61
CA ALA A 74 2.50 -5.37 -17.98
C ALA A 74 4.01 -5.60 -17.81
N ALA A 75 4.43 -6.15 -16.66
CA ALA A 75 5.83 -6.52 -16.43
C ALA A 75 6.32 -7.54 -17.48
N SER A 76 5.49 -8.56 -17.79
CA SER A 76 5.82 -9.59 -18.78
C SER A 76 5.98 -9.01 -20.18
N ALA A 77 5.09 -8.13 -20.58
CA ALA A 77 5.14 -7.47 -21.89
C ALA A 77 6.40 -6.59 -22.00
N LYS A 78 6.68 -5.79 -20.97
CA LYS A 78 7.86 -4.91 -20.95
C LYS A 78 9.16 -5.73 -20.96
N ALA A 79 9.29 -6.79 -20.15
CA ALA A 79 10.49 -7.61 -20.11
C ALA A 79 10.75 -8.31 -21.46
N LYS A 80 9.70 -8.85 -22.11
CA LYS A 80 9.81 -9.42 -23.46
C LYS A 80 10.23 -8.39 -24.51
N ALA A 81 9.69 -7.17 -24.43
CA ALA A 81 10.07 -6.10 -25.34
C ALA A 81 11.55 -5.69 -25.20
N LEU A 82 12.13 -5.84 -24.01
CA LEU A 82 13.56 -5.62 -23.73
C LEU A 82 14.45 -6.83 -24.06
N GLY A 83 13.87 -7.94 -24.54
CA GLY A 83 14.61 -9.14 -24.98
C GLY A 83 14.88 -10.16 -23.90
N TYR A 84 14.14 -10.11 -22.77
CA TYR A 84 14.21 -11.11 -21.72
C TYR A 84 13.24 -12.27 -21.96
N GLU A 85 13.60 -13.44 -21.47
CA GLU A 85 12.68 -14.54 -21.24
C GLU A 85 11.92 -14.28 -19.94
N VAL A 86 10.63 -14.67 -19.87
CA VAL A 86 9.77 -14.36 -18.73
C VAL A 86 9.19 -15.63 -18.13
N LYS A 87 9.28 -15.72 -16.81
CA LYS A 87 8.52 -16.66 -15.98
C LYS A 87 7.61 -15.87 -15.04
N ALA A 88 6.33 -15.75 -15.41
CA ALA A 88 5.30 -15.15 -14.59
C ALA A 88 4.58 -16.23 -13.78
N VAL A 89 4.60 -16.11 -12.47
CA VAL A 89 4.11 -17.10 -11.51
C VAL A 89 3.38 -16.42 -10.35
N SER A 90 2.44 -17.14 -9.73
CA SER A 90 1.67 -16.64 -8.60
C SER A 90 2.02 -17.39 -7.31
N HIS A 91 2.20 -16.62 -6.22
CA HIS A 91 2.34 -17.17 -4.87
C HIS A 91 1.01 -17.31 -4.13
N ASP A 92 -0.12 -16.79 -4.69
CA ASP A 92 -1.46 -16.88 -4.11
C ASP A 92 -1.53 -16.39 -2.65
N ASP A 93 -0.78 -15.32 -2.33
CA ASP A 93 -0.61 -14.76 -0.98
C ASP A 93 -0.06 -15.74 0.07
N ASP A 94 0.62 -16.80 -0.36
CA ASP A 94 1.33 -17.77 0.48
C ASP A 94 2.84 -17.45 0.52
N ALA A 95 3.34 -17.04 1.70
CA ALA A 95 4.73 -16.70 1.90
C ALA A 95 5.70 -17.90 1.71
N THR A 96 5.23 -19.13 2.00
CA THR A 96 6.02 -20.36 1.77
C THR A 96 6.17 -20.61 0.28
N LYS A 97 5.06 -20.56 -0.45
CA LYS A 97 5.06 -20.69 -1.91
C LYS A 97 5.93 -19.60 -2.56
N GLN A 98 5.82 -18.35 -2.09
CA GLN A 98 6.70 -17.28 -2.55
C GLN A 98 8.18 -17.63 -2.37
N SER A 99 8.57 -18.13 -1.18
CA SER A 99 9.96 -18.53 -0.91
C SER A 99 10.44 -19.62 -1.88
N GLU A 100 9.60 -20.61 -2.19
CA GLU A 100 9.88 -21.64 -3.19
C GLU A 100 10.05 -21.05 -4.59
N LEU A 101 9.26 -20.04 -4.96
CA LEU A 101 9.39 -19.35 -6.25
C LEU A 101 10.68 -18.56 -6.36
N PHE A 102 11.15 -17.94 -5.26
CA PHE A 102 12.47 -17.33 -5.20
C PHE A 102 13.59 -18.38 -5.35
N ASP A 103 13.45 -19.54 -4.73
CA ASP A 103 14.40 -20.65 -4.87
C ASP A 103 14.47 -21.17 -6.31
N ASN A 104 13.33 -21.25 -6.99
CA ASN A 104 13.27 -21.58 -8.40
C ASN A 104 13.98 -20.52 -9.26
N ALA A 105 13.78 -19.23 -8.98
CA ALA A 105 14.47 -18.14 -9.68
C ALA A 105 16.00 -18.22 -9.49
N ILE A 106 16.45 -18.54 -8.28
CA ILE A 106 17.87 -18.75 -7.97
C ILE A 106 18.44 -19.97 -8.73
N SER A 107 17.71 -21.09 -8.72
CA SER A 107 18.11 -22.32 -9.42
C SER A 107 18.22 -22.10 -10.94
N ASP A 108 17.31 -21.32 -11.51
CA ASP A 108 17.29 -20.97 -12.93
C ASP A 108 18.31 -19.87 -13.29
N LYS A 109 19.05 -19.37 -12.30
CA LYS A 109 20.02 -18.28 -12.45
C LYS A 109 19.38 -17.04 -13.09
N ALA A 110 18.21 -16.66 -12.61
CA ALA A 110 17.44 -15.53 -13.15
C ALA A 110 18.31 -14.26 -13.28
N ALA A 111 18.03 -13.46 -14.30
CA ALA A 111 18.65 -12.14 -14.46
C ALA A 111 18.18 -11.17 -13.37
N ALA A 112 16.88 -11.18 -13.08
CA ALA A 112 16.25 -10.36 -12.06
C ALA A 112 14.93 -10.98 -11.59
N ILE A 113 14.46 -10.52 -10.42
CA ILE A 113 13.13 -10.85 -9.87
C ILE A 113 12.35 -9.55 -9.73
N ILE A 114 11.14 -9.50 -10.32
CA ILE A 114 10.12 -8.49 -10.07
C ILE A 114 9.08 -9.15 -9.17
N CYS A 115 8.79 -8.56 -8.00
CA CYS A 115 7.93 -9.21 -7.02
C CYS A 115 6.95 -8.22 -6.37
N ASP A 116 5.65 -8.52 -6.47
CA ASP A 116 4.65 -8.06 -5.53
C ASP A 116 4.54 -9.13 -4.44
N ASN A 117 4.84 -8.76 -3.18
CA ASN A 117 5.21 -9.72 -2.15
C ASN A 117 4.02 -10.29 -1.36
N ALA A 118 4.20 -11.51 -0.78
CA ALA A 118 3.19 -12.21 0.04
C ALA A 118 3.09 -11.70 1.49
N GLY A 119 3.99 -10.79 1.90
CA GLY A 119 4.00 -10.20 3.24
C GLY A 119 5.31 -9.49 3.53
N ALA A 120 5.22 -8.32 4.13
CA ALA A 120 6.32 -7.38 4.28
C ALA A 120 7.52 -7.95 5.07
N ASP A 121 7.28 -8.68 6.15
CA ASP A 121 8.33 -9.30 6.96
C ASP A 121 8.82 -10.62 6.37
N ALA A 122 7.89 -11.47 5.93
CA ALA A 122 8.20 -12.81 5.41
C ALA A 122 9.10 -12.75 4.17
N THR A 123 8.98 -11.72 3.34
CA THR A 123 9.71 -11.57 2.08
C THR A 123 11.16 -11.15 2.25
N VAL A 124 11.51 -10.50 3.37
CA VAL A 124 12.88 -9.99 3.60
C VAL A 124 13.93 -11.08 3.44
N ALA A 125 13.68 -12.28 3.98
CA ALA A 125 14.62 -13.42 3.90
C ALA A 125 14.80 -13.91 2.45
N ALA A 126 13.73 -14.00 1.68
CA ALA A 126 13.76 -14.42 0.28
C ALA A 126 14.55 -13.42 -0.60
N VAL A 127 14.34 -12.11 -0.40
CA VAL A 127 15.09 -11.07 -1.12
C VAL A 127 16.59 -11.11 -0.76
N ARG A 128 16.95 -11.30 0.52
CA ARG A 128 18.35 -11.48 0.94
C ARG A 128 18.99 -12.69 0.27
N LYS A 129 18.30 -13.82 0.23
CA LYS A 129 18.77 -15.05 -0.41
C LYS A 129 19.01 -14.85 -1.91
N ALA A 130 18.12 -14.16 -2.61
CA ALA A 130 18.32 -13.80 -4.02
C ALA A 130 19.55 -12.90 -4.21
N ARG A 131 19.71 -11.90 -3.33
CA ARG A 131 20.89 -11.01 -3.33
C ARG A 131 22.20 -11.76 -3.11
N GLU A 132 22.25 -12.70 -2.17
CA GLU A 132 23.40 -13.57 -1.92
C GLU A 132 23.73 -14.45 -3.14
N ALA A 133 22.71 -14.84 -3.91
CA ALA A 133 22.85 -15.53 -5.19
C ALA A 133 23.18 -14.59 -6.37
N ASN A 134 23.49 -13.31 -6.11
CA ASN A 134 23.78 -12.28 -7.10
C ASN A 134 22.60 -11.93 -8.03
N ILE A 135 21.34 -12.12 -7.59
CA ILE A 135 20.13 -11.82 -8.35
C ILE A 135 19.46 -10.58 -7.76
N PRO A 136 19.37 -9.48 -8.52
CA PRO A 136 18.68 -8.27 -8.06
C PRO A 136 17.15 -8.47 -8.02
N THR A 137 16.53 -7.92 -6.96
CA THR A 137 15.09 -7.95 -6.76
C THR A 137 14.53 -6.53 -6.79
N PHE A 138 13.43 -6.35 -7.50
CA PHE A 138 12.66 -5.11 -7.64
C PHE A 138 11.25 -5.40 -7.14
N LEU A 139 10.82 -4.67 -6.12
CA LEU A 139 9.49 -4.85 -5.52
C LEU A 139 8.51 -3.86 -6.14
N ILE A 140 7.29 -4.32 -6.33
CA ILE A 140 6.16 -3.54 -6.85
C ILE A 140 4.98 -3.66 -5.88
N ASP A 141 4.10 -2.67 -5.87
CA ASP A 141 2.87 -2.55 -5.08
C ASP A 141 3.07 -2.62 -3.57
N ARG A 142 3.72 -3.65 -3.05
CA ARG A 142 3.91 -3.91 -1.62
C ARG A 142 5.36 -3.74 -1.19
N GLU A 143 5.60 -2.93 -0.17
CA GLU A 143 6.93 -2.77 0.44
C GLU A 143 7.28 -3.96 1.35
N ILE A 144 8.58 -4.14 1.60
CA ILE A 144 9.08 -4.99 2.69
C ILE A 144 9.58 -4.15 3.87
N ASN A 145 9.55 -4.70 5.07
CA ASN A 145 10.04 -4.05 6.29
C ASN A 145 11.58 -4.08 6.39
N ALA A 146 12.25 -3.76 5.27
CA ALA A 146 13.70 -3.63 5.19
C ALA A 146 14.10 -2.64 4.11
N SER A 147 15.24 -1.97 4.31
CA SER A 147 15.87 -1.09 3.33
C SER A 147 17.29 -1.60 3.00
N GLY A 148 17.78 -1.29 1.81
CA GLY A 148 19.12 -1.69 1.34
C GLY A 148 19.21 -3.17 0.94
N VAL A 149 18.08 -3.87 0.83
CA VAL A 149 18.00 -5.30 0.48
C VAL A 149 17.51 -5.49 -0.94
N ALA A 150 16.39 -4.91 -1.30
CA ALA A 150 15.91 -4.80 -2.68
C ALA A 150 16.65 -3.68 -3.43
N ILE A 151 16.64 -3.71 -4.75
CA ILE A 151 17.20 -2.64 -5.59
C ILE A 151 16.21 -1.48 -5.68
N SER A 152 14.92 -1.79 -5.80
CA SER A 152 13.84 -0.80 -5.73
C SER A 152 12.58 -1.38 -5.10
N GLN A 153 11.77 -0.49 -4.53
CA GLN A 153 10.45 -0.73 -3.98
C GLN A 153 9.54 0.37 -4.53
N ILE A 154 8.80 0.05 -5.60
CA ILE A 154 7.98 1.01 -6.34
C ILE A 154 6.52 0.72 -6.02
N VAL A 155 5.88 1.64 -5.31
CA VAL A 155 4.51 1.46 -4.82
C VAL A 155 3.63 2.65 -5.20
N ALA A 156 2.32 2.47 -5.20
CA ALA A 156 1.42 3.60 -5.29
C ALA A 156 1.56 4.51 -4.06
N ASN A 157 1.31 5.81 -4.22
CA ASN A 157 1.18 6.73 -3.10
C ASN A 157 -0.15 6.47 -2.37
N ASN A 158 -0.18 5.34 -1.66
CA ASN A 158 -1.37 4.83 -0.97
C ASN A 158 -1.97 5.84 0.02
N TYR A 159 -1.10 6.57 0.71
CA TYR A 159 -1.54 7.61 1.65
C TYR A 159 -2.29 8.73 0.92
N GLN A 160 -1.73 9.26 -0.18
CA GLN A 160 -2.36 10.31 -0.97
C GLN A 160 -3.67 9.83 -1.62
N GLY A 161 -3.66 8.61 -2.19
CA GLY A 161 -4.83 8.02 -2.82
C GLY A 161 -5.98 7.80 -1.84
N ALA A 162 -5.68 7.20 -0.68
CA ALA A 162 -6.67 6.93 0.37
C ALA A 162 -7.26 8.23 0.95
N LYS A 163 -6.44 9.25 1.21
CA LYS A 163 -6.96 10.56 1.63
C LYS A 163 -7.90 11.16 0.60
N GLY A 164 -7.50 11.18 -0.67
CA GLY A 164 -8.32 11.80 -1.71
C GLY A 164 -9.66 11.11 -1.91
N VAL A 165 -9.71 9.77 -1.85
CA VAL A 165 -11.00 9.07 -1.98
C VAL A 165 -11.83 9.15 -0.69
N ALA A 166 -11.21 9.30 0.49
CA ALA A 166 -11.91 9.55 1.74
C ALA A 166 -12.61 10.93 1.75
N GLU A 167 -12.02 11.95 1.13
CA GLU A 167 -12.68 13.26 0.92
C GLU A 167 -13.97 13.10 0.11
N ALA A 168 -13.95 12.34 -0.98
CA ALA A 168 -15.15 12.03 -1.77
C ALA A 168 -16.18 11.22 -0.97
N PHE A 169 -15.74 10.33 -0.07
CA PHE A 169 -16.62 9.60 0.83
C PHE A 169 -17.33 10.51 1.83
N VAL A 170 -16.59 11.41 2.47
CA VAL A 170 -17.13 12.40 3.42
C VAL A 170 -18.18 13.28 2.75
N GLU A 171 -17.87 13.78 1.54
CA GLU A 171 -18.83 14.57 0.74
C GLU A 171 -20.11 13.78 0.45
N ALA A 172 -20.01 12.53 0.00
CA ALA A 172 -21.14 11.66 -0.31
C ALA A 172 -21.97 11.32 0.93
N MET A 173 -21.34 11.20 2.10
CA MET A 173 -22.01 10.99 3.39
C MET A 173 -22.69 12.26 3.93
N GLY A 174 -22.37 13.45 3.40
CA GLY A 174 -22.82 14.73 3.92
C GLY A 174 -22.30 15.02 5.32
N GLU A 175 -21.03 14.62 5.59
CA GLU A 175 -20.26 14.85 6.83
C GLU A 175 -20.89 14.23 8.10
N LYS A 176 -21.76 13.23 7.97
CA LYS A 176 -22.48 12.61 9.10
C LYS A 176 -23.00 11.22 8.78
N GLY A 177 -23.29 10.48 9.85
CA GLY A 177 -23.90 9.15 9.78
C GLY A 177 -22.94 8.05 10.18
N THR A 178 -23.44 6.82 10.20
CA THR A 178 -22.63 5.66 10.58
C THR A 178 -21.99 4.99 9.36
N TYR A 179 -20.78 4.50 9.53
CA TYR A 179 -20.06 3.79 8.47
C TYR A 179 -19.31 2.57 9.03
N ALA A 180 -18.91 1.69 8.14
CA ALA A 180 -18.04 0.56 8.45
C ALA A 180 -16.78 0.60 7.58
N GLU A 181 -15.74 -0.09 8.02
CA GLU A 181 -14.50 -0.28 7.28
C GLU A 181 -14.21 -1.76 7.05
N LEU A 182 -13.81 -2.09 5.82
CA LEU A 182 -13.28 -3.39 5.43
C LEU A 182 -11.77 -3.27 5.18
N LEU A 183 -10.99 -3.89 6.06
CA LEU A 183 -9.53 -3.89 5.99
C LEU A 183 -9.01 -4.95 5.02
N GLY A 184 -7.87 -4.65 4.43
CA GLY A 184 -7.08 -5.61 3.69
C GLY A 184 -6.34 -6.61 4.56
N LYS A 185 -5.38 -7.31 3.95
CA LYS A 185 -4.55 -8.32 4.63
C LYS A 185 -3.54 -7.65 5.56
N GLU A 186 -3.52 -8.05 6.83
CA GLU A 186 -2.68 -7.44 7.87
C GLU A 186 -1.16 -7.56 7.58
N SER A 187 -0.74 -8.61 6.86
CA SER A 187 0.65 -8.80 6.48
C SER A 187 1.14 -7.87 5.36
N ASP A 188 0.23 -7.10 4.75
CA ASP A 188 0.47 -6.11 3.72
C ASP A 188 0.46 -4.70 4.34
N THR A 189 1.56 -3.96 4.20
CA THR A 189 1.69 -2.60 4.75
C THR A 189 0.64 -1.64 4.19
N ASN A 190 0.16 -1.86 2.96
CA ASN A 190 -0.86 -1.02 2.33
C ASN A 190 -2.18 -0.99 3.12
N ALA A 191 -2.55 -2.10 3.79
CA ALA A 191 -3.76 -2.16 4.61
C ALA A 191 -3.75 -1.10 5.72
N GLY A 192 -2.66 -1.02 6.48
CA GLY A 192 -2.49 -0.03 7.55
C GLY A 192 -2.35 1.40 7.04
N VAL A 193 -1.61 1.61 5.94
CA VAL A 193 -1.40 2.93 5.33
C VAL A 193 -2.73 3.52 4.83
N ARG A 194 -3.53 2.72 4.11
CA ARG A 194 -4.84 3.16 3.58
C ARG A 194 -5.82 3.44 4.71
N SER A 195 -5.95 2.52 5.68
CA SER A 195 -6.83 2.70 6.84
C SER A 195 -6.46 3.96 7.63
N GLY A 196 -5.19 4.14 7.98
CA GLY A 196 -4.73 5.34 8.67
C GLY A 196 -5.04 6.63 7.92
N ALA A 197 -4.88 6.63 6.59
CA ALA A 197 -5.15 7.79 5.75
C ALA A 197 -6.67 8.07 5.62
N PHE A 198 -7.54 7.05 5.58
CA PHE A 198 -8.99 7.22 5.65
C PHE A 198 -9.39 7.88 6.95
N HIS A 199 -8.89 7.38 8.09
CA HIS A 199 -9.20 7.92 9.41
C HIS A 199 -8.68 9.35 9.59
N GLU A 200 -7.51 9.68 9.05
CA GLU A 200 -7.00 11.05 9.12
C GLU A 200 -7.95 12.08 8.48
N VAL A 201 -8.75 11.68 7.50
CA VAL A 201 -9.77 12.52 6.88
C VAL A 201 -11.10 12.41 7.63
N ILE A 202 -11.62 11.20 7.78
CA ILE A 202 -12.99 10.96 8.27
C ILE A 202 -13.16 11.38 9.73
N ASP A 203 -12.16 11.16 10.58
CA ASP A 203 -12.22 11.46 12.02
C ASP A 203 -12.25 12.98 12.33
N GLN A 204 -12.01 13.83 11.33
CA GLN A 204 -12.22 15.28 11.46
C GLN A 204 -13.71 15.66 11.52
N TYR A 205 -14.60 14.74 11.18
CA TYR A 205 -16.05 14.96 11.14
C TYR A 205 -16.75 14.24 12.32
N PRO A 206 -17.02 14.95 13.42
CA PRO A 206 -17.47 14.33 14.66
C PRO A 206 -18.83 13.65 14.57
N ASP A 207 -19.62 13.96 13.55
CA ASP A 207 -20.94 13.34 13.30
C ASP A 207 -20.84 12.08 12.41
N MET A 208 -19.65 11.73 11.90
CA MET A 208 -19.38 10.45 11.25
C MET A 208 -18.87 9.44 12.29
N LYS A 209 -19.53 8.28 12.38
CA LYS A 209 -19.25 7.28 13.42
C LYS A 209 -18.98 5.91 12.79
N MET A 210 -17.80 5.37 13.01
CA MET A 210 -17.52 3.99 12.65
C MET A 210 -18.25 3.05 13.61
N VAL A 211 -19.04 2.12 13.06
CA VAL A 211 -19.82 1.12 13.81
C VAL A 211 -19.30 -0.29 13.68
N ALA A 212 -18.48 -0.55 12.69
CA ALA A 212 -17.81 -1.84 12.50
C ALA A 212 -16.51 -1.68 11.70
N GLN A 213 -15.52 -2.48 12.05
CA GLN A 213 -14.29 -2.65 11.28
C GLN A 213 -13.99 -4.15 11.21
N GLN A 214 -13.78 -4.69 10.02
CA GLN A 214 -13.49 -6.12 9.82
C GLN A 214 -12.47 -6.31 8.71
N THR A 215 -11.60 -7.30 8.87
CA THR A 215 -10.69 -7.71 7.81
C THR A 215 -11.41 -8.59 6.79
N ALA A 216 -11.25 -8.27 5.50
CA ALA A 216 -11.76 -9.07 4.38
C ALA A 216 -10.65 -9.46 3.37
N ASN A 217 -9.37 -9.35 3.77
CA ASN A 217 -8.18 -9.95 3.15
C ASN A 217 -8.00 -9.68 1.65
N TRP A 218 -8.47 -8.52 1.14
CA TRP A 218 -8.51 -8.16 -0.27
C TRP A 218 -9.48 -9.00 -1.12
N GLU A 219 -10.33 -9.84 -0.48
CA GLU A 219 -11.16 -10.83 -1.15
C GLU A 219 -12.62 -10.40 -1.27
N GLN A 220 -13.18 -10.53 -2.48
CA GLN A 220 -14.55 -10.13 -2.81
C GLN A 220 -15.60 -10.91 -2.01
N THR A 221 -15.44 -12.23 -1.92
CA THR A 221 -16.41 -13.12 -1.25
C THR A 221 -16.43 -12.88 0.25
N GLU A 222 -15.25 -12.66 0.87
CA GLU A 222 -15.17 -12.30 2.29
C GLU A 222 -15.83 -10.96 2.55
N ALA A 223 -15.52 -9.94 1.73
CA ALA A 223 -16.12 -8.61 1.84
C ALA A 223 -17.64 -8.65 1.72
N ASN A 224 -18.18 -9.44 0.79
CA ASN A 224 -19.63 -9.64 0.65
C ASN A 224 -20.23 -10.19 1.95
N SER A 225 -19.72 -11.31 2.46
CA SER A 225 -20.23 -11.96 3.68
C SER A 225 -20.11 -11.07 4.93
N LYS A 226 -18.98 -10.33 5.06
CA LYS A 226 -18.78 -9.35 6.15
C LYS A 226 -19.79 -8.22 6.05
N THR A 227 -20.03 -7.71 4.85
CA THR A 227 -21.00 -6.63 4.61
C THR A 227 -22.41 -7.07 4.94
N GLU A 228 -22.85 -8.28 4.55
CA GLU A 228 -24.16 -8.80 4.94
C GLU A 228 -24.34 -8.82 6.47
N THR A 229 -23.32 -9.26 7.21
CA THR A 229 -23.33 -9.26 8.67
C THR A 229 -23.40 -7.84 9.26
N ILE A 230 -22.63 -6.90 8.68
CA ILE A 230 -22.62 -5.50 9.09
C ILE A 230 -24.00 -4.86 8.86
N LEU A 231 -24.61 -5.07 7.70
CA LEU A 231 -25.95 -4.54 7.37
C LEU A 231 -27.05 -5.07 8.29
N GLN A 232 -27.00 -6.37 8.65
CA GLN A 232 -27.93 -6.96 9.60
C GLN A 232 -27.82 -6.35 10.99
N SER A 233 -26.60 -6.06 11.45
CA SER A 233 -26.33 -5.50 12.77
C SER A 233 -26.52 -3.97 12.83
N ASN A 234 -26.45 -3.28 11.69
CA ASN A 234 -26.45 -1.83 11.58
C ASN A 234 -27.36 -1.38 10.42
N PRO A 235 -28.69 -1.50 10.54
CA PRO A 235 -29.62 -1.26 9.43
C PRO A 235 -29.64 0.19 8.93
N ASP A 236 -29.17 1.13 9.75
CA ASP A 236 -29.14 2.57 9.42
C ASP A 236 -27.78 3.05 8.89
N ILE A 237 -26.85 2.11 8.59
CA ILE A 237 -25.52 2.45 8.08
C ILE A 237 -25.60 3.23 6.76
N LYS A 238 -24.74 4.23 6.60
CA LYS A 238 -24.73 5.14 5.44
C LYS A 238 -23.51 5.00 4.56
N GLY A 239 -22.44 4.37 5.05
CA GLY A 239 -21.19 4.26 4.29
C GLY A 239 -20.39 3.01 4.59
N ILE A 240 -19.60 2.58 3.62
CA ILE A 240 -18.62 1.50 3.75
C ILE A 240 -17.32 1.94 3.07
N VAL A 241 -16.24 1.95 3.84
CA VAL A 241 -14.90 2.21 3.35
C VAL A 241 -14.22 0.86 3.12
N CYS A 242 -13.68 0.64 1.93
CA CYS A 242 -12.98 -0.60 1.60
C CYS A 242 -11.54 -0.31 1.22
N GLY A 243 -10.62 -1.09 1.75
CA GLY A 243 -9.19 -0.96 1.49
C GLY A 243 -8.81 -1.21 0.03
N ASN A 244 -9.66 -1.94 -0.76
CA ASN A 244 -9.49 -2.07 -2.20
C ASN A 244 -10.83 -2.23 -2.95
N ASP A 245 -10.76 -2.19 -4.29
CA ASP A 245 -11.93 -2.28 -5.16
C ASP A 245 -12.58 -3.68 -5.16
N THR A 246 -11.78 -4.72 -5.07
CA THR A 246 -12.30 -6.10 -5.00
C THR A 246 -13.25 -6.25 -3.81
N MET A 247 -12.86 -5.74 -2.63
CA MET A 247 -13.73 -5.70 -1.46
C MET A 247 -14.92 -4.74 -1.65
N ALA A 248 -14.70 -3.58 -2.26
CA ALA A 248 -15.77 -2.60 -2.49
C ALA A 248 -16.87 -3.14 -3.42
N VAL A 249 -16.50 -3.87 -4.46
CA VAL A 249 -17.45 -4.57 -5.36
C VAL A 249 -18.20 -5.67 -4.61
N GLY A 250 -17.53 -6.42 -3.73
CA GLY A 250 -18.16 -7.38 -2.83
C GLY A 250 -19.17 -6.74 -1.88
N ALA A 251 -18.81 -5.60 -1.28
CA ALA A 251 -19.69 -4.82 -0.43
C ALA A 251 -20.90 -4.28 -1.21
N ALA A 252 -20.68 -3.73 -2.41
CA ALA A 252 -21.75 -3.23 -3.27
C ALA A 252 -22.75 -4.33 -3.66
N ALA A 253 -22.27 -5.55 -3.90
CA ALA A 253 -23.14 -6.70 -4.17
C ALA A 253 -24.03 -7.05 -2.95
N ALA A 254 -23.49 -7.07 -1.73
CA ALA A 254 -24.26 -7.29 -0.51
C ALA A 254 -25.30 -6.19 -0.27
N VAL A 255 -24.91 -4.93 -0.48
CA VAL A 255 -25.80 -3.76 -0.38
C VAL A 255 -26.97 -3.86 -1.38
N LYS A 256 -26.69 -4.28 -2.61
CA LYS A 256 -27.69 -4.52 -3.64
C LYS A 256 -28.67 -5.64 -3.25
N ASN A 257 -28.14 -6.77 -2.76
CA ASN A 257 -28.95 -7.90 -2.29
C ASN A 257 -29.87 -7.51 -1.14
N ALA A 258 -29.45 -6.56 -0.30
CA ALA A 258 -30.26 -5.99 0.78
C ALA A 258 -31.30 -4.92 0.32
N GLY A 259 -31.34 -4.57 -0.98
CA GLY A 259 -32.24 -3.52 -1.51
C GLY A 259 -31.85 -2.09 -1.12
N LEU A 260 -30.56 -1.87 -0.82
CA LEU A 260 -30.01 -0.61 -0.36
C LEU A 260 -29.10 0.07 -1.40
N GLU A 261 -29.07 -0.43 -2.63
CA GLU A 261 -28.28 0.12 -3.73
C GLU A 261 -28.53 1.64 -3.89
N GLY A 262 -27.46 2.42 -4.01
CA GLY A 262 -27.51 3.87 -4.10
C GLY A 262 -27.86 4.62 -2.81
N LYS A 263 -28.05 3.92 -1.68
CA LYS A 263 -28.35 4.53 -0.37
C LYS A 263 -27.15 4.51 0.58
N ILE A 264 -26.13 3.76 0.25
CA ILE A 264 -24.90 3.60 1.03
C ILE A 264 -23.74 4.05 0.17
N ALA A 265 -22.95 5.01 0.67
CA ALA A 265 -21.71 5.45 0.04
C ALA A 265 -20.65 4.35 0.16
N ILE A 266 -20.02 3.94 -0.93
CA ILE A 266 -18.98 2.91 -0.94
C ILE A 266 -17.77 3.43 -1.69
N ILE A 267 -16.60 3.35 -1.07
CA ILE A 267 -15.32 3.68 -1.71
C ILE A 267 -14.35 2.49 -1.70
N GLY A 268 -13.45 2.49 -2.68
CA GLY A 268 -12.37 1.52 -2.81
C GLY A 268 -11.04 2.17 -3.17
N VAL A 269 -10.07 1.32 -3.49
CA VAL A 269 -8.76 1.70 -4.03
C VAL A 269 -8.41 0.65 -5.09
N ASP A 270 -7.80 0.99 -6.17
CA ASP A 270 -7.17 0.30 -7.27
C ASP A 270 -7.53 0.90 -8.64
N GLY A 271 -8.78 1.35 -8.85
CA GLY A 271 -9.27 1.84 -10.13
C GLY A 271 -9.62 0.74 -11.13
N SER A 272 -10.18 -0.36 -10.64
CA SER A 272 -10.57 -1.51 -11.47
C SER A 272 -11.73 -1.19 -12.42
N ASP A 273 -11.84 -1.95 -13.51
CA ASP A 273 -12.95 -1.81 -14.46
C ASP A 273 -14.31 -2.13 -13.81
N GLU A 274 -14.34 -3.06 -12.84
CA GLU A 274 -15.51 -3.41 -12.05
C GLU A 274 -15.94 -2.26 -11.14
N ALA A 275 -14.98 -1.62 -10.46
CA ALA A 275 -15.26 -0.43 -9.65
C ALA A 275 -15.69 0.75 -10.54
N ALA A 276 -15.06 0.94 -11.70
CA ALA A 276 -15.47 1.95 -12.67
C ALA A 276 -16.93 1.74 -13.13
N ALA A 277 -17.33 0.50 -13.41
CA ALA A 277 -18.72 0.16 -13.74
C ALA A 277 -19.67 0.43 -12.58
N ALA A 278 -19.27 0.09 -11.34
CA ALA A 278 -20.04 0.34 -10.13
C ALA A 278 -20.20 1.83 -9.83
N ILE A 279 -19.18 2.65 -10.08
CA ILE A 279 -19.26 4.12 -9.96
C ILE A 279 -20.22 4.71 -11.02
N LYS A 280 -20.13 4.24 -12.26
CA LYS A 280 -21.05 4.66 -13.34
C LYS A 280 -22.52 4.37 -13.02
N SER A 281 -22.79 3.19 -12.44
CA SER A 281 -24.14 2.80 -12.04
C SER A 281 -24.63 3.48 -10.75
N GLY A 282 -23.73 4.09 -9.97
CA GLY A 282 -24.04 4.66 -8.66
C GLY A 282 -24.01 3.65 -7.50
N ALA A 283 -23.53 2.43 -7.73
CA ALA A 283 -23.32 1.41 -6.69
C ALA A 283 -22.09 1.67 -5.83
N MET A 284 -21.11 2.42 -6.36
CA MET A 284 -19.95 2.95 -5.63
C MET A 284 -19.84 4.46 -5.82
N THR A 285 -19.22 5.13 -4.84
CA THR A 285 -19.00 6.59 -4.84
C THR A 285 -17.70 6.94 -5.58
N GLY A 286 -16.64 6.18 -5.35
CA GLY A 286 -15.33 6.44 -5.93
C GLY A 286 -14.29 5.38 -5.61
N THR A 287 -13.14 5.52 -6.26
CA THR A 287 -11.94 4.72 -6.02
C THR A 287 -10.68 5.57 -6.22
N ALA A 288 -9.59 5.21 -5.57
CA ALA A 288 -8.26 5.77 -5.86
C ALA A 288 -7.53 4.83 -6.83
N LEU A 289 -7.42 5.25 -8.09
CA LEU A 289 -6.75 4.45 -9.12
C LEU A 289 -5.25 4.38 -8.87
N GLN A 290 -4.72 3.19 -8.68
CA GLN A 290 -3.30 2.87 -8.69
C GLN A 290 -2.85 2.60 -10.12
N GLN A 291 -1.69 3.13 -10.50
CA GLN A 291 -1.15 2.96 -11.84
C GLN A 291 -0.38 1.63 -11.95
N ALA A 292 -1.06 0.49 -11.74
CA ALA A 292 -0.46 -0.85 -11.64
C ALA A 292 0.48 -1.20 -12.81
N ALA A 293 0.02 -1.00 -14.04
CA ALA A 293 0.82 -1.27 -15.23
C ALA A 293 2.10 -0.40 -15.27
N LEU A 294 1.98 0.90 -14.96
CA LEU A 294 3.13 1.82 -14.92
C LEU A 294 4.16 1.39 -13.87
N ILE A 295 3.71 1.06 -12.65
CA ILE A 295 4.59 0.57 -11.57
C ILE A 295 5.35 -0.67 -12.01
N ALA A 296 4.66 -1.64 -12.59
CA ALA A 296 5.24 -2.88 -13.07
C ALA A 296 6.26 -2.65 -14.22
N GLU A 297 5.92 -1.78 -15.18
CA GLU A 297 6.83 -1.40 -16.26
C GLU A 297 8.07 -0.67 -15.75
N MET A 298 7.91 0.27 -14.81
CA MET A 298 9.04 0.99 -14.18
C MET A 298 10.01 0.03 -13.50
N ALA A 299 9.53 -1.00 -12.81
CA ALA A 299 10.38 -1.98 -12.15
C ALA A 299 11.21 -2.77 -13.16
N VAL A 300 10.61 -3.18 -14.27
CA VAL A 300 11.32 -3.90 -15.35
C VAL A 300 12.33 -3.00 -16.07
N GLU A 301 12.00 -1.73 -16.33
CA GLU A 301 12.95 -0.75 -16.89
C GLU A 301 14.15 -0.52 -15.97
N GLN A 302 13.89 -0.41 -14.65
CA GLN A 302 14.94 -0.28 -13.66
C GLN A 302 15.79 -1.55 -13.55
N ALA A 303 15.19 -2.73 -13.72
CA ALA A 303 15.92 -4.00 -13.76
C ALA A 303 16.87 -4.05 -14.96
N ASP A 304 16.42 -3.69 -16.14
CA ASP A 304 17.21 -3.63 -17.37
C ASP A 304 18.37 -2.61 -17.24
N MET A 305 18.06 -1.41 -16.72
CA MET A 305 19.06 -0.37 -16.47
C MET A 305 20.11 -0.85 -15.45
N TYR A 306 19.66 -1.45 -14.34
CA TYR A 306 20.55 -1.94 -13.29
C TYR A 306 21.47 -3.05 -13.78
N LEU A 307 20.97 -4.00 -14.57
CA LEU A 307 21.77 -5.09 -15.14
C LEU A 307 22.81 -4.59 -16.14
N LYS A 308 22.56 -3.47 -16.83
CA LYS A 308 23.49 -2.85 -17.79
C LYS A 308 24.52 -1.95 -17.12
N ASP A 309 24.05 -1.11 -16.19
CA ASP A 309 24.81 0.04 -15.68
C ASP A 309 25.22 -0.10 -14.19
N GLY A 310 24.75 -1.15 -13.50
CA GLY A 310 24.98 -1.39 -12.08
C GLY A 310 24.22 -0.46 -11.14
N LYS A 311 23.30 0.37 -11.65
CA LYS A 311 22.50 1.33 -10.90
C LYS A 311 21.21 1.67 -11.63
N THR A 312 20.18 2.07 -10.87
CA THR A 312 18.92 2.57 -11.43
C THR A 312 18.91 4.10 -11.61
N GLY A 313 19.79 4.82 -10.92
CA GLY A 313 19.75 6.28 -10.83
C GLY A 313 18.52 6.82 -10.10
N LYS A 314 17.81 5.95 -9.35
CA LYS A 314 16.61 6.25 -8.56
C LYS A 314 16.81 5.82 -7.11
N ASP A 315 16.06 6.41 -6.21
CA ASP A 315 15.98 5.96 -4.82
C ASP A 315 15.37 4.56 -4.73
N GLU A 316 15.70 3.80 -3.69
CA GLU A 316 15.13 2.46 -3.47
C GLU A 316 13.60 2.53 -3.35
N LYS A 317 13.09 3.44 -2.50
CA LYS A 317 11.64 3.63 -2.29
C LYS A 317 11.11 4.73 -3.21
N GLN A 318 10.10 4.38 -3.99
CA GLN A 318 9.49 5.28 -4.99
C GLN A 318 7.98 5.22 -4.88
N LEU A 319 7.35 6.38 -4.91
CA LEU A 319 5.90 6.53 -4.86
C LEU A 319 5.36 7.00 -6.22
N VAL A 320 4.29 6.37 -6.68
CA VAL A 320 3.54 6.77 -7.88
C VAL A 320 2.17 7.27 -7.44
N ASP A 321 1.84 8.53 -7.72
CA ASP A 321 0.59 9.13 -7.28
C ASP A 321 -0.63 8.42 -7.85
N CYS A 322 -1.66 8.28 -7.01
CA CYS A 322 -2.97 7.77 -7.40
C CYS A 322 -3.81 8.87 -8.06
N VAL A 323 -4.77 8.46 -8.90
CA VAL A 323 -5.78 9.33 -9.47
C VAL A 323 -7.12 9.06 -8.81
N ILE A 324 -7.76 10.07 -8.25
CA ILE A 324 -9.08 9.92 -7.62
C ILE A 324 -10.14 9.84 -8.71
N ILE A 325 -10.90 8.75 -8.68
CA ILE A 325 -11.93 8.46 -9.65
C ILE A 325 -13.30 8.54 -8.97
N THR A 326 -14.13 9.39 -9.50
CA THR A 326 -15.54 9.57 -9.12
C THR A 326 -16.41 9.54 -10.37
N LYS A 327 -17.70 9.80 -10.23
CA LYS A 327 -18.63 9.87 -11.36
C LYS A 327 -18.22 10.91 -12.41
N ASP A 328 -17.47 11.94 -12.02
CA ASP A 328 -17.10 13.05 -12.91
C ASP A 328 -16.03 12.68 -13.95
N ASN A 329 -15.22 11.66 -13.66
CA ASN A 329 -14.08 11.30 -14.53
C ASN A 329 -13.94 9.79 -14.81
N VAL A 330 -14.86 8.97 -14.30
CA VAL A 330 -14.81 7.50 -14.44
C VAL A 330 -14.82 7.01 -15.87
N ASP A 331 -15.36 7.79 -16.82
CA ASP A 331 -15.33 7.44 -18.24
C ASP A 331 -13.93 7.46 -18.87
N LYS A 332 -12.96 8.03 -18.16
CA LYS A 332 -11.55 8.11 -18.55
C LYS A 332 -10.70 6.94 -18.02
N VAL A 333 -11.32 6.00 -17.30
CA VAL A 333 -10.64 4.84 -16.71
C VAL A 333 -10.92 3.59 -17.55
N LYS A 334 -9.87 2.86 -17.88
CA LYS A 334 -9.96 1.52 -18.49
C LYS A 334 -8.70 0.72 -18.20
N ASN A 335 -8.86 -0.55 -17.79
CA ASN A 335 -7.75 -1.47 -17.53
C ASN A 335 -6.69 -0.85 -16.58
N PHE A 336 -7.10 -0.24 -15.48
CA PHE A 336 -6.23 0.46 -14.51
C PHE A 336 -5.39 1.61 -15.13
N VAL A 337 -5.88 2.20 -16.21
CA VAL A 337 -5.25 3.36 -16.86
C VAL A 337 -6.23 4.52 -16.91
N TYR A 338 -5.77 5.70 -16.51
CA TYR A 338 -6.48 6.96 -16.65
C TYR A 338 -5.97 7.71 -17.85
N THR A 339 -6.89 8.11 -18.73
CA THR A 339 -6.58 8.94 -19.90
C THR A 339 -7.21 10.31 -19.71
N PRO A 340 -6.43 11.38 -19.41
CA PRO A 340 -6.91 12.72 -19.07
C PRO A 340 -7.80 13.39 -20.13
#